data_294792db3811db1355e5dd336e42395d
#
_entry.id   294792db3811db1355e5dd336e42395d
#
_cell.length_a   1.000
_cell.length_b   1.000
_cell.length_c   1.000
_cell.angle_alpha   90.00
_cell.angle_beta   90.00
_cell.angle_gamma   90.00
#
_symmetry.space_group_name_H-M   'P 1'
#
loop_
_entity.id
_entity.type
_entity.pdbx_description
1 polymer ?
#
loop_
_entity_poly.entity_id
_entity_poly.type
_entity_poly.pdbx_seq_one_letter_code
_entity_poly.pdbx_strand_id
1 'polypeptide(L)' 'DYREHERLLQQAESIARNLQEPTCTVLRLCYYEHKTYREVAEQLGISPDTVKKHISKALRTLREAMTLKGGNR' A
#
# COMPACT_ATOMS: atom_id res chain seq x y z
N ASP A 1 -15.64 -4.04 5.57
CA ASP A 1 -16.04 -5.37 5.25
C ASP A 1 -14.90 -6.18 4.66
N TYR A 2 -14.86 -7.45 5.02
CA TYR A 2 -13.78 -8.32 4.60
C TYR A 2 -13.71 -8.46 3.09
N ARG A 3 -14.86 -8.60 2.45
CA ARG A 3 -14.89 -8.77 1.00
C ARG A 3 -14.43 -7.52 0.27
N GLU A 4 -14.85 -6.36 0.78
CA GLU A 4 -14.41 -5.12 0.19
C GLU A 4 -12.91 -4.96 0.36
N HIS A 5 -12.41 -5.37 1.51
CA HIS A 5 -11.00 -5.28 1.77
C HIS A 5 -10.20 -6.13 0.80
N GLU A 6 -10.66 -7.36 0.56
CA GLU A 6 -9.99 -8.24 -0.39
C GLU A 6 -10.05 -7.70 -1.81
N ARG A 7 -11.21 -7.15 -2.17
CA ARG A 7 -11.36 -6.60 -3.51
C ARG A 7 -10.41 -5.43 -3.71
N LEU A 8 -10.29 -4.59 -2.67
CA LEU A 8 -9.36 -3.48 -2.73
C LEU A 8 -7.92 -3.97 -2.87
N LEU A 9 -7.58 -5.03 -2.18
CA LEU A 9 -6.23 -5.59 -2.27
C LEU A 9 -5.95 -6.10 -3.68
N GLN A 10 -6.91 -6.74 -4.30
CA GLN A 10 -6.73 -7.24 -5.65
C GLN A 10 -6.52 -6.11 -6.64
N GLN A 11 -7.31 -5.06 -6.52
CA GLN A 11 -7.14 -3.89 -7.37
C GLN A 11 -5.84 -3.17 -7.06
N ALA A 12 -5.49 -3.12 -5.78
CA ALA A 12 -4.28 -2.46 -5.35
C ALA A 12 -3.04 -3.18 -5.88
N GLU A 13 -3.12 -4.49 -6.05
CA GLU A 13 -1.98 -5.24 -6.55
C GLU A 13 -1.54 -4.73 -7.92
N SER A 14 -2.50 -4.53 -8.81
CA SER A 14 -2.21 -4.04 -10.13
C SER A 14 -1.62 -2.63 -10.09
N ILE A 15 -2.20 -1.78 -9.26
CA ILE A 15 -1.74 -0.40 -9.14
C ILE A 15 -0.39 -0.35 -8.45
N ALA A 16 -0.22 -1.19 -7.43
CA ALA A 16 1.03 -1.19 -6.65
C ALA A 16 2.23 -1.56 -7.50
N ARG A 17 2.03 -2.35 -8.54
CA ARG A 17 3.12 -2.71 -9.42
C ARG A 17 3.70 -1.49 -10.14
N ASN A 18 2.91 -0.44 -10.24
CA ASN A 18 3.34 0.78 -10.90
C ASN A 18 3.84 1.83 -9.93
N LEU A 19 3.81 1.52 -8.63
CA LEU A 19 4.35 2.44 -7.63
C LEU A 19 5.86 2.34 -7.61
N GLN A 20 6.46 3.48 -7.32
CA GLN A 20 7.92 3.52 -7.24
C GLN A 20 8.40 2.89 -5.94
N GLU A 21 9.61 2.36 -5.97
CA GLU A 21 10.25 1.89 -4.77
C GLU A 21 10.69 3.11 -3.95
N PRO A 22 10.70 3.00 -2.62
CA PRO A 22 10.42 1.79 -1.85
C PRO A 22 8.95 1.62 -1.47
N THR A 23 8.09 2.52 -1.94
CA THR A 23 6.68 2.49 -1.56
C THR A 23 6.03 1.15 -1.93
N CYS A 24 6.35 0.63 -3.11
CA CYS A 24 5.80 -0.64 -3.55
C CYS A 24 6.21 -1.77 -2.61
N THR A 25 7.47 -1.83 -2.25
CA THR A 25 7.96 -2.87 -1.36
C THR A 25 7.33 -2.76 0.03
N VAL A 26 7.23 -1.53 0.54
CA VAL A 26 6.61 -1.32 1.85
C VAL A 26 5.17 -1.81 1.84
N LEU A 27 4.43 -1.45 0.81
CA LEU A 27 3.04 -1.85 0.71
C LEU A 27 2.91 -3.38 0.69
N ARG A 28 3.75 -4.04 -0.08
CA ARG A 28 3.69 -5.48 -0.18
C ARG A 28 4.01 -6.15 1.16
N LEU A 29 5.04 -5.68 1.84
CA LEU A 29 5.42 -6.28 3.11
C LEU A 29 4.33 -6.12 4.15
N CYS A 30 3.66 -4.97 4.16
CA CYS A 30 2.63 -4.73 5.16
C CYS A 30 1.33 -5.47 4.85
N TYR A 31 0.94 -5.52 3.60
CA TYR A 31 -0.39 -6.05 3.25
C TYR A 31 -0.38 -7.48 2.78
N TYR A 32 0.68 -7.93 2.15
CA TYR A 32 0.73 -9.31 1.70
C TYR A 32 1.44 -10.22 2.68
N GLU A 33 2.49 -9.70 3.32
CA GLU A 33 3.25 -10.52 4.27
C GLU A 33 2.87 -10.22 5.71
N HIS A 34 1.98 -9.25 5.91
CA HIS A 34 1.41 -8.94 7.23
C HIS A 34 2.47 -8.58 8.27
N LYS A 35 3.51 -7.90 7.82
CA LYS A 35 4.55 -7.45 8.73
C LYS A 35 4.13 -6.14 9.40
N THR A 36 4.61 -5.96 10.63
CA THR A 36 4.35 -4.71 11.32
C THR A 36 5.24 -3.60 10.74
N TYR A 37 4.87 -2.36 11.03
CA TYR A 37 5.69 -1.23 10.59
C TYR A 37 7.10 -1.36 11.12
N ARG A 38 7.26 -1.81 12.36
CA ARG A 38 8.57 -1.98 12.95
C ARG A 38 9.38 -3.03 12.20
N GLU A 39 8.75 -4.15 11.87
CA GLU A 39 9.44 -5.19 11.15
C GLU A 39 9.88 -4.72 9.77
N VAL A 40 9.01 -4.01 9.08
CA VAL A 40 9.35 -3.47 7.77
C VAL A 40 10.48 -2.46 7.88
N ALA A 41 10.41 -1.60 8.90
CA ALA A 41 11.44 -0.61 9.12
C ALA A 41 12.80 -1.26 9.31
N GLU A 42 12.84 -2.31 10.13
CA GLU A 42 14.10 -3.02 10.37
C GLU A 42 14.62 -3.68 9.11
N GLN A 43 13.72 -4.28 8.36
CA GLN A 43 14.11 -4.98 7.15
C GLN A 43 14.67 -4.02 6.10
N LEU A 44 14.11 -2.83 6.01
CA LEU A 44 14.52 -1.87 5.00
C LEU A 44 15.54 -0.86 5.50
N GLY A 45 15.85 -0.88 6.79
CA GLY A 45 16.82 0.06 7.34
C GLY A 45 16.30 1.49 7.42
N ILE A 46 15.03 1.67 7.67
CA ILE A 46 14.42 2.99 7.80
C ILE A 46 13.63 3.02 9.11
N SER A 47 13.11 4.19 9.44
CA SER A 47 12.35 4.34 10.67
C SER A 47 10.90 3.90 10.47
N PRO A 48 10.22 3.49 11.54
CA PRO A 48 8.80 3.16 11.43
C PRO A 48 7.96 4.33 10.94
N ASP A 49 8.34 5.55 11.30
CA ASP A 49 7.62 6.73 10.82
C ASP A 49 7.74 6.85 9.31
N THR A 50 8.90 6.52 8.76
CA THR A 50 9.09 6.55 7.32
C THR A 50 8.23 5.48 6.65
N VAL A 51 8.14 4.30 7.27
CA VAL A 51 7.26 3.26 6.74
C VAL A 51 5.83 3.76 6.69
N LYS A 52 5.39 4.42 7.76
CA LYS A 52 4.04 4.95 7.83
C LYS A 52 3.79 5.98 6.73
N LYS A 53 4.78 6.81 6.45
CA LYS A 53 4.65 7.79 5.38
C LYS A 53 4.50 7.12 4.02
N HIS A 54 5.27 6.08 3.78
CA HIS A 54 5.14 5.35 2.52
C HIS A 54 3.77 4.70 2.39
N ILE A 55 3.27 4.13 3.47
CA ILE A 55 1.94 3.51 3.46
C ILE A 55 0.88 4.57 3.18
N SER A 56 0.95 5.71 3.85
CA SER A 56 -0.03 6.78 3.64
C SER A 56 -0.02 7.25 2.20
N LYS A 57 1.18 7.41 1.64
CA LYS A 57 1.30 7.84 0.25
C LYS A 57 0.73 6.80 -0.70
N ALA A 58 1.03 5.53 -0.44
CA ALA A 58 0.53 4.45 -1.28
C ALA A 58 -0.98 4.39 -1.25
N LEU A 59 -1.56 4.48 -0.06
CA LEU A 59 -3.00 4.42 0.08
C LEU A 59 -3.69 5.60 -0.62
N ARG A 60 -3.08 6.76 -0.54
CA ARG A 60 -3.61 7.93 -1.25
C ARG A 60 -3.60 7.70 -2.75
N THR A 61 -2.48 7.21 -3.25
CA THR A 61 -2.36 6.95 -4.69
C THR A 61 -3.37 5.91 -5.14
N LEU A 62 -3.52 4.85 -4.37
CA LEU A 62 -4.47 3.81 -4.70
C LEU A 62 -5.90 4.35 -4.70
N ARG A 63 -6.22 5.14 -3.69
CA ARG A 63 -7.56 5.70 -3.57
C ARG A 63 -7.87 6.61 -4.74
N GLU A 64 -6.92 7.47 -5.11
CA GLU A 64 -7.12 8.38 -6.21
C GLU A 64 -7.28 7.63 -7.52
N ALA A 65 -6.46 6.62 -7.73
CA ALA A 65 -6.54 5.85 -8.96
C ALA A 65 -7.87 5.12 -9.06
N MET A 66 -8.35 4.57 -7.95
CA MET A 66 -9.61 3.84 -7.96
C MET A 66 -10.79 4.79 -8.15
N THR A 67 -10.70 5.97 -7.56
CA THR A 67 -11.75 6.97 -7.72
C THR A 67 -11.86 7.39 -9.17
N LEU A 68 -10.73 7.64 -9.81
CA LEU A 68 -10.74 8.04 -11.20
C LEU A 68 -11.30 6.94 -12.07
N LYS A 69 -10.93 5.71 -11.78
CA LYS A 69 -11.44 4.59 -12.53
C LYS A 69 -12.91 4.38 -12.32
N GLY A 70 -13.36 4.56 -11.08
CA GLY A 70 -14.73 4.34 -10.72
C GLY A 70 -15.67 5.38 -11.28
N GLY A 71 -15.16 6.47 -11.68
CA GLY A 71 -16.01 7.52 -12.18
C GLY A 71 -16.80 8.16 -11.08
N ASN A 72 -17.12 8.12 -10.74
CA ASN A 72 -17.83 8.48 -9.88
C ASN A 72 -18.50 8.68 -9.25
N ARG A 73 -18.69 8.82 -9.19
CA ARG A 73 -19.39 8.95 -8.49
C ARG A 73 -19.79 9.05 -8.56
#